data_fef2e997d6c8dea9e4e5f027e3bd5147
#
_entry.id   fef2e997d6c8dea9e4e5f027e3bd5147
#
_cell.length_a   1.000
_cell.length_b   1.000
_cell.length_c   1.000
_cell.angle_alpha   90.00
_cell.angle_beta   90.00
_cell.angle_gamma   90.00
#
_symmetry.space_group_name_H-M   'P 1'
#
loop_
_entity.id
_entity.type
_entity.pdbx_description
1 polymer ?
#
loop_
_entity_poly.entity_id
_entity_poly.type
_entity_poly.pdbx_seq_one_letter_code
_entity_poly.pdbx_strand_id
1 'polypeptide(L)'
;MKRKQSSKQSPTPGGNRQHQLIDLSHVDKVYRSAAGEFRALKAVDLQVGPGEFVAVIGKSGSGKSTLINMITGIDRPTKGEVFIGDTPVHKLSEGKLAEWRGRNVGVIFQFFQLLPTLTVLENLMLPMDFCNMYNRRGRKARALQLLQQVELADQANKLPSACLLYTSG
;
A
#
# COMPACT_ATOMS: atom_id res chain seq x y z
N MET A 1 44.15 21.65 -7.65
CA MET A 1 42.70 21.27 -7.79
C MET A 1 42.29 20.46 -6.58
N LYS A 2 41.68 21.08 -5.55
CA LYS A 2 41.27 20.39 -4.30
C LYS A 2 39.85 19.89 -4.44
N ARG A 3 39.64 18.55 -4.39
CA ARG A 3 38.32 17.91 -4.32
C ARG A 3 37.69 18.20 -2.94
N LYS A 4 36.56 18.90 -2.93
CA LYS A 4 35.68 18.98 -1.75
C LYS A 4 35.04 17.61 -1.49
N GLN A 5 35.38 16.97 -0.39
CA GLN A 5 34.66 15.86 0.16
C GLN A 5 33.35 16.38 0.78
N SER A 6 32.23 15.99 0.23
CA SER A 6 30.90 16.20 0.83
C SER A 6 30.75 15.23 2.00
N SER A 7 30.75 15.79 3.20
CA SER A 7 30.47 15.04 4.43
C SER A 7 29.01 14.56 4.42
N LYS A 8 28.82 13.24 4.34
CA LYS A 8 27.53 12.60 4.66
C LYS A 8 27.25 12.81 6.13
N GLN A 9 26.37 13.74 6.46
CA GLN A 9 25.76 13.83 7.77
C GLN A 9 24.77 12.67 7.90
N SER A 10 24.99 11.80 8.90
CA SER A 10 24.05 10.81 9.34
C SER A 10 22.81 11.51 9.90
N PRO A 11 21.56 11.13 9.54
CA PRO A 11 20.38 11.75 10.11
C PRO A 11 20.30 11.41 11.61
N THR A 12 20.18 12.44 12.42
CA THR A 12 19.98 12.36 13.87
C THR A 12 18.60 11.75 14.14
N PRO A 13 18.45 10.72 15.01
CA PRO A 13 17.15 10.20 15.37
C PRO A 13 16.42 11.23 16.24
N GLY A 14 15.36 11.84 15.72
CA GLY A 14 14.54 12.80 16.47
C GLY A 14 14.12 14.07 15.73
N GLY A 15 14.48 14.24 14.45
CA GLY A 15 14.08 15.38 13.61
C GLY A 15 12.58 15.32 13.29
N ASN A 16 11.90 16.35 13.70
CA ASN A 16 10.55 16.85 13.40
C ASN A 16 9.67 15.94 12.49
N ARG A 17 9.02 14.91 13.05
CA ARG A 17 8.06 14.01 12.37
C ARG A 17 6.82 14.76 11.85
N GLN A 18 6.61 16.02 12.24
CA GLN A 18 5.40 16.80 11.96
C GLN A 18 5.17 17.15 10.49
N HIS A 19 6.10 16.82 9.58
CA HIS A 19 5.98 17.14 8.15
C HIS A 19 6.17 15.95 7.20
N GLN A 20 6.35 14.73 7.71
CA GLN A 20 6.52 13.56 6.84
C GLN A 20 5.21 12.78 6.70
N LEU A 21 4.86 12.42 5.46
CA LEU A 21 3.72 11.54 5.19
C LEU A 21 4.08 10.08 5.47
N ILE A 22 5.32 9.68 5.12
CA ILE A 22 5.85 8.34 5.37
C ILE A 22 7.15 8.50 6.15
N ASP A 23 7.27 7.82 7.28
CA ASP A 23 8.50 7.77 8.08
C ASP A 23 8.77 6.34 8.52
N LEU A 24 9.81 5.75 7.97
CA LEU A 24 10.34 4.44 8.34
C LEU A 24 11.65 4.65 9.10
N SER A 25 11.77 4.05 10.28
CA SER A 25 12.96 4.13 11.11
C SER A 25 13.49 2.74 11.43
N HIS A 26 14.71 2.44 10.95
CA HIS A 26 15.44 1.18 11.17
C HIS A 26 14.61 -0.07 10.90
N VAL A 27 13.85 -0.06 9.80
CA VAL A 27 12.93 -1.14 9.45
C VAL A 27 13.68 -2.38 8.98
N ASP A 28 13.53 -3.46 9.72
CA ASP A 28 13.96 -4.82 9.32
C ASP A 28 12.74 -5.66 8.95
N LYS A 29 12.88 -6.47 7.91
CA LYS A 29 11.92 -7.54 7.62
C LYS A 29 12.64 -8.84 7.35
N VAL A 30 12.34 -9.85 8.16
CA VAL A 30 12.85 -11.21 8.03
C VAL A 30 11.68 -12.17 7.84
N TYR A 31 11.71 -12.92 6.77
CA TYR A 31 10.79 -14.02 6.53
C TYR A 31 11.42 -15.33 7.00
N ARG A 32 10.64 -16.16 7.67
CA ARG A 32 11.04 -17.49 8.13
C ARG A 32 10.29 -18.56 7.37
N SER A 33 11.00 -19.53 6.85
CA SER A 33 10.44 -20.69 6.17
C SER A 33 11.18 -21.97 6.60
N ALA A 34 10.67 -23.12 6.18
CA ALA A 34 11.37 -24.40 6.40
C ALA A 34 12.78 -24.42 5.76
N ALA A 35 13.03 -23.62 4.73
CA ALA A 35 14.32 -23.50 4.07
C ALA A 35 15.28 -22.50 4.76
N GLY A 36 14.87 -21.88 5.88
CA GLY A 36 15.69 -20.93 6.62
C GLY A 36 15.09 -19.51 6.70
N GLU A 37 15.94 -18.58 7.14
CA GLU A 37 15.57 -17.16 7.27
C GLU A 37 16.05 -16.37 6.05
N PHE A 38 15.16 -15.52 5.53
CA PHE A 38 15.48 -14.58 4.46
C PHE A 38 15.20 -13.14 4.94
N ARG A 39 16.25 -12.32 5.01
CA ARG A 39 16.13 -10.91 5.35
C ARG A 39 15.86 -10.07 4.10
N ALA A 40 14.62 -9.64 3.96
CA ALA A 40 14.17 -8.84 2.81
C ALA A 40 14.47 -7.34 2.96
N LEU A 41 14.42 -6.79 4.18
CA LEU A 41 14.79 -5.41 4.50
C LEU A 41 15.80 -5.42 5.66
N LYS A 42 16.80 -4.52 5.59
CA LYS A 42 17.87 -4.40 6.59
C LYS A 42 18.03 -2.95 6.99
N ALA A 43 17.56 -2.60 8.20
CA ALA A 43 17.66 -1.28 8.81
C ALA A 43 17.32 -0.14 7.82
N VAL A 44 16.16 -0.24 7.17
CA VAL A 44 15.73 0.74 6.15
C VAL A 44 15.18 1.97 6.85
N ASP A 45 15.75 3.12 6.51
CA ASP A 45 15.25 4.44 6.86
C ASP A 45 14.72 5.09 5.59
N LEU A 46 13.51 5.65 5.63
CA LEU A 46 12.87 6.34 4.52
C LEU A 46 11.95 7.44 5.04
N GLN A 47 12.06 8.61 4.47
CA GLN A 47 11.14 9.71 4.73
C GLN A 47 10.58 10.25 3.42
N VAL A 48 9.25 10.45 3.37
CA VAL A 48 8.54 11.01 2.22
C VAL A 48 7.58 12.06 2.71
N GLY A 49 7.66 13.24 2.13
CA GLY A 49 6.78 14.36 2.44
C GLY A 49 5.41 14.27 1.74
N PRO A 50 4.44 15.07 2.18
CA PRO A 50 3.16 15.19 1.48
C PRO A 50 3.33 15.70 0.04
N GLY A 51 2.59 15.11 -0.91
CA GLY A 51 2.62 15.52 -2.32
C GLY A 51 3.83 15.05 -3.11
N GLU A 52 4.76 14.31 -2.52
CA GLU A 52 5.91 13.77 -3.25
C GLU A 52 5.51 12.56 -4.11
N PHE A 53 6.14 12.47 -5.27
CA PHE A 53 6.13 11.29 -6.13
C PHE A 53 7.46 10.55 -5.98
N VAL A 54 7.42 9.32 -5.48
CA VAL A 54 8.61 8.52 -5.19
C VAL A 54 8.62 7.24 -6.03
N ALA A 55 9.73 6.97 -6.72
CA ALA A 55 9.96 5.73 -7.44
C ALA A 55 10.95 4.84 -6.68
N VAL A 56 10.55 3.59 -6.40
CA VAL A 56 11.43 2.57 -5.81
C VAL A 56 11.99 1.69 -6.92
N ILE A 57 13.27 1.86 -7.22
CA ILE A 57 13.97 1.13 -8.29
C ILE A 57 14.98 0.12 -7.72
N GLY A 58 15.24 -0.95 -8.45
CA GLY A 58 16.22 -1.98 -8.05
C GLY A 58 15.97 -3.32 -8.76
N LYS A 59 16.94 -4.23 -8.65
CA LYS A 59 16.88 -5.58 -9.23
C LYS A 59 15.69 -6.38 -8.65
N SER A 60 15.26 -7.43 -9.36
CA SER A 60 14.30 -8.39 -8.82
C SER A 60 14.83 -8.98 -7.49
N GLY A 61 13.96 -9.18 -6.51
CA GLY A 61 14.35 -9.68 -5.19
C GLY A 61 15.02 -8.67 -4.24
N SER A 62 15.17 -7.39 -4.63
CA SER A 62 15.81 -6.37 -3.77
C SER A 62 14.94 -5.82 -2.64
N GLY A 63 13.77 -6.38 -2.39
CA GLY A 63 12.88 -5.98 -1.28
C GLY A 63 11.89 -4.86 -1.60
N LYS A 64 11.74 -4.42 -2.87
CA LYS A 64 10.81 -3.33 -3.26
C LYS A 64 9.36 -3.60 -2.83
N SER A 65 8.83 -4.77 -3.19
CA SER A 65 7.47 -5.16 -2.82
C SER A 65 7.32 -5.29 -1.30
N THR A 66 8.35 -5.79 -0.62
CA THR A 66 8.36 -5.85 0.84
C THR A 66 8.30 -4.46 1.46
N LEU A 67 9.05 -3.49 0.92
CA LEU A 67 9.00 -2.10 1.38
C LEU A 67 7.61 -1.50 1.20
N ILE A 68 6.99 -1.69 0.03
CA ILE A 68 5.61 -1.24 -0.23
C ILE A 68 4.64 -1.90 0.76
N ASN A 69 4.79 -3.20 1.03
CA ASN A 69 3.95 -3.90 2.00
C ASN A 69 4.07 -3.35 3.43
N MET A 70 5.26 -2.85 3.83
CA MET A 70 5.45 -2.17 5.12
C MET A 70 4.69 -0.84 5.15
N ILE A 71 4.83 -0.03 4.10
CA ILE A 71 4.21 1.29 3.97
C ILE A 71 2.67 1.18 3.93
N THR A 72 2.17 0.21 3.18
CA THR A 72 0.73 -0.01 3.01
C THR A 72 0.08 -0.78 4.16
N GLY A 73 0.86 -1.31 5.10
CA GLY A 73 0.36 -2.13 6.20
C GLY A 73 -0.20 -3.49 5.73
N ILE A 74 0.19 -3.98 4.56
CA ILE A 74 -0.14 -5.35 4.10
C ILE A 74 0.66 -6.37 4.90
N ASP A 75 1.88 -6.01 5.30
CA ASP A 75 2.73 -6.82 6.16
C ASP A 75 3.37 -5.93 7.23
N ARG A 76 3.97 -6.54 8.24
CA ARG A 76 4.57 -5.84 9.40
C ARG A 76 6.08 -5.98 9.41
N PRO A 77 6.79 -4.95 9.88
CA PRO A 77 8.22 -5.06 10.11
C PRO A 77 8.50 -6.08 11.22
N THR A 78 9.64 -6.76 11.11
CA THR A 78 10.17 -7.61 12.19
C THR A 78 10.77 -6.74 13.31
N LYS A 79 11.36 -5.60 12.94
CA LYS A 79 11.90 -4.57 13.84
C LYS A 79 11.77 -3.20 13.18
N GLY A 80 11.93 -2.16 13.98
CA GLY A 80 11.83 -0.77 13.55
C GLY A 80 10.42 -0.24 13.60
N GLU A 81 10.24 0.98 13.16
CA GLU A 81 8.98 1.71 13.24
C GLU A 81 8.54 2.17 11.86
N VAL A 82 7.22 2.14 11.63
CA VAL A 82 6.58 2.65 10.41
C VAL A 82 5.46 3.58 10.82
N PHE A 83 5.58 4.84 10.44
CA PHE A 83 4.56 5.86 10.62
C PHE A 83 4.05 6.32 9.27
N ILE A 84 2.73 6.46 9.16
CA ILE A 84 2.07 7.07 8.00
C ILE A 84 1.23 8.23 8.54
N GLY A 85 1.63 9.45 8.24
CA GLY A 85 1.22 10.60 9.00
C GLY A 85 1.52 10.38 10.48
N ASP A 86 0.54 10.63 11.35
CA ASP A 86 0.67 10.44 12.80
C ASP A 86 0.38 9.00 13.26
N THR A 87 0.09 8.08 12.33
CA THR A 87 -0.35 6.73 12.67
C THR A 87 0.83 5.75 12.73
N PRO A 88 1.13 5.14 13.89
CA PRO A 88 2.11 4.08 14.02
C PRO A 88 1.54 2.75 13.52
N VAL A 89 1.54 2.53 12.21
CA VAL A 89 0.87 1.38 11.57
C VAL A 89 1.40 0.04 12.06
N HIS A 90 2.66 -0.04 12.43
CA HIS A 90 3.30 -1.24 12.99
C HIS A 90 2.74 -1.67 14.36
N LYS A 91 2.05 -0.75 15.10
CA LYS A 91 1.45 -1.01 16.42
C LYS A 91 -0.05 -1.34 16.37
N LEU A 92 -0.71 -1.14 15.23
CA LEU A 92 -2.14 -1.41 15.10
C LEU A 92 -2.42 -2.92 15.21
N SER A 93 -3.55 -3.30 15.82
CA SER A 93 -4.07 -4.68 15.73
C SER A 93 -4.50 -4.99 14.30
N GLU A 94 -4.63 -6.28 13.91
CA GLU A 94 -5.00 -6.67 12.55
C GLU A 94 -6.31 -6.02 12.07
N GLY A 95 -7.35 -6.02 12.90
CA GLY A 95 -8.63 -5.39 12.55
C GLY A 95 -8.50 -3.88 12.35
N LYS A 96 -7.79 -3.18 13.25
CA LYS A 96 -7.55 -1.73 13.12
C LYS A 96 -6.67 -1.41 11.92
N LEU A 97 -5.68 -2.24 11.62
CA LEU A 97 -4.80 -2.07 10.48
C LEU A 97 -5.56 -2.26 9.15
N ALA A 98 -6.47 -3.25 9.09
CA ALA A 98 -7.33 -3.47 7.93
C ALA A 98 -8.28 -2.29 7.69
N GLU A 99 -8.92 -1.77 8.75
CA GLU A 99 -9.78 -0.59 8.67
C GLU A 99 -9.00 0.66 8.26
N TRP A 100 -7.85 0.89 8.89
CA TRP A 100 -6.96 2.01 8.56
C TRP A 100 -6.53 1.95 7.09
N ARG A 101 -6.08 0.80 6.61
CA ARG A 101 -5.67 0.60 5.21
C ARG A 101 -6.80 0.92 4.23
N GLY A 102 -7.99 0.40 4.49
CA GLY A 102 -9.14 0.63 3.61
C GLY A 102 -9.57 2.10 3.52
N ARG A 103 -9.22 2.93 4.51
CA ARG A 103 -9.58 4.35 4.54
C ARG A 103 -8.47 5.28 4.08
N ASN A 104 -7.21 4.88 4.18
CA ASN A 104 -6.06 5.77 4.03
C ASN A 104 -5.12 5.38 2.88
N VAL A 105 -5.23 4.16 2.34
CA VAL A 105 -4.27 3.65 1.36
C VAL A 105 -4.98 3.13 0.11
N GLY A 106 -4.55 3.58 -1.06
CA GLY A 106 -4.89 2.99 -2.34
C GLY A 106 -3.71 2.18 -2.87
N VAL A 107 -3.93 0.90 -3.23
CA VAL A 107 -2.88 0.03 -3.79
C VAL A 107 -3.33 -0.49 -5.14
N ILE A 108 -2.48 -0.30 -6.16
CA ILE A 108 -2.66 -0.90 -7.47
C ILE A 108 -1.71 -2.10 -7.54
N PHE A 109 -2.28 -3.29 -7.68
CA PHE A 109 -1.51 -4.52 -7.77
C PHE A 109 -1.18 -4.86 -9.23
N GLN A 110 -0.05 -5.55 -9.43
CA GLN A 110 0.35 -6.04 -10.75
C GLN A 110 -0.63 -7.08 -11.31
N PHE A 111 -1.23 -7.89 -10.44
CA PHE A 111 -2.25 -8.87 -10.78
C PHE A 111 -3.61 -8.45 -10.22
N PHE A 112 -4.66 -8.77 -10.95
CA PHE A 112 -6.03 -8.43 -10.56
C PHE A 112 -6.39 -9.11 -9.23
N GLN A 113 -6.82 -8.30 -8.25
CA GLN A 113 -7.26 -8.75 -6.93
C GLN A 113 -8.80 -8.81 -6.83
N LEU A 114 -9.47 -9.01 -7.97
CA LEU A 114 -10.92 -9.11 -8.03
C LEU A 114 -11.37 -10.51 -7.61
N LEU A 115 -12.43 -10.59 -6.83
CA LEU A 115 -13.10 -11.84 -6.51
C LEU A 115 -13.90 -12.31 -7.74
N PRO A 116 -13.58 -13.48 -8.31
CA PRO A 116 -14.18 -13.92 -9.57
C PRO A 116 -15.67 -14.25 -9.47
N THR A 117 -16.16 -14.49 -8.26
CA THR A 117 -17.57 -14.82 -7.96
C THR A 117 -18.46 -13.61 -7.76
N LEU A 118 -17.88 -12.42 -7.66
CA LEU A 118 -18.59 -11.16 -7.52
C LEU A 118 -18.58 -10.37 -8.82
N THR A 119 -19.66 -9.65 -9.10
CA THR A 119 -19.72 -8.70 -10.21
C THR A 119 -18.70 -7.58 -10.03
N VAL A 120 -18.40 -6.82 -11.09
CA VAL A 120 -17.54 -5.64 -11.04
C VAL A 120 -18.04 -4.65 -9.99
N LEU A 121 -19.36 -4.41 -9.95
CA LEU A 121 -19.98 -3.52 -8.98
C LEU A 121 -19.81 -4.02 -7.54
N GLU A 122 -20.04 -5.31 -7.28
CA GLU A 122 -19.86 -5.90 -5.96
C GLU A 122 -18.42 -5.87 -5.49
N ASN A 123 -17.45 -6.14 -6.38
CA ASN A 123 -16.03 -5.98 -6.08
C ASN A 123 -15.68 -4.55 -5.64
N LEU A 124 -16.24 -3.53 -6.29
CA LEU A 124 -16.04 -2.14 -5.90
C LEU A 124 -16.73 -1.77 -4.58
N MET A 125 -17.85 -2.40 -4.26
CA MET A 125 -18.56 -2.15 -3.00
C MET A 125 -17.89 -2.83 -1.80
N LEU A 126 -17.20 -3.94 -2.01
CA LEU A 126 -16.63 -4.77 -0.96
C LEU A 126 -15.69 -4.02 0.01
N PRO A 127 -14.73 -3.22 -0.44
CA PRO A 127 -13.91 -2.40 0.46
C PRO A 127 -14.72 -1.39 1.28
N MET A 128 -15.79 -0.83 0.69
CA MET A 128 -16.68 0.09 1.40
C MET A 128 -17.49 -0.63 2.49
N ASP A 129 -17.86 -1.90 2.25
CA ASP A 129 -18.52 -2.76 3.24
C ASP A 129 -17.60 -3.05 4.42
N PHE A 130 -16.37 -3.49 4.18
CA PHE A 130 -15.40 -3.82 5.22
C PHE A 130 -15.02 -2.61 6.09
N CYS A 131 -15.01 -1.42 5.52
CA CYS A 131 -14.66 -0.19 6.23
C CYS A 131 -15.87 0.54 6.80
N ASN A 132 -17.09 -0.03 6.71
CA ASN A 132 -18.34 0.62 7.10
C ASN A 132 -18.49 2.04 6.51
N MET A 133 -18.04 2.23 5.27
CA MET A 133 -18.19 3.48 4.53
C MET A 133 -19.56 3.51 3.88
N TYR A 134 -20.27 4.63 4.04
CA TYR A 134 -21.60 4.84 3.49
C TYR A 134 -22.67 3.80 3.94
N ASN A 135 -23.94 4.10 3.73
CA ASN A 135 -25.01 3.10 3.80
C ASN A 135 -25.09 2.31 2.48
N ARG A 136 -25.83 1.20 2.46
CA ARG A 136 -25.91 0.29 1.29
C ARG A 136 -26.27 0.99 -0.03
N ARG A 137 -27.21 1.97 0.01
CA ARG A 137 -27.59 2.74 -1.19
C ARG A 137 -26.47 3.66 -1.64
N GLY A 138 -25.79 4.32 -0.70
CA GLY A 138 -24.66 5.19 -0.96
C GLY A 138 -23.46 4.45 -1.55
N ARG A 139 -23.18 3.21 -1.08
CA ARG A 139 -22.11 2.37 -1.64
C ARG A 139 -22.35 2.06 -3.11
N LYS A 140 -23.56 1.63 -3.45
CA LYS A 140 -23.95 1.35 -4.85
C LYS A 140 -23.84 2.59 -5.72
N ALA A 141 -24.36 3.72 -5.27
CA ALA A 141 -24.27 4.99 -6.00
C ALA A 141 -22.82 5.42 -6.22
N ARG A 142 -21.98 5.31 -5.18
CA ARG A 142 -20.55 5.63 -5.27
C ARG A 142 -19.80 4.70 -6.23
N ALA A 143 -20.06 3.40 -6.16
CA ALA A 143 -19.43 2.41 -7.04
C ALA A 143 -19.82 2.65 -8.51
N LEU A 144 -21.08 2.94 -8.81
CA LEU A 144 -21.54 3.29 -10.16
C LEU A 144 -20.89 4.60 -10.66
N GLN A 145 -20.78 5.61 -9.81
CA GLN A 145 -20.09 6.86 -10.15
C GLN A 145 -18.62 6.61 -10.52
N LEU A 146 -17.91 5.75 -9.77
CA LEU A 146 -16.53 5.40 -10.06
C LEU A 146 -16.42 4.65 -11.40
N LEU A 147 -17.33 3.72 -11.69
CA LEU A 147 -17.37 3.02 -12.98
C LEU A 147 -17.62 3.98 -14.15
N GLN A 148 -18.48 4.99 -13.97
CA GLN A 148 -18.71 6.04 -14.98
C GLN A 148 -17.44 6.84 -15.26
N GLN A 149 -16.66 7.19 -14.23
CA GLN A 149 -15.40 7.93 -14.39
C GLN A 149 -14.33 7.21 -15.22
N VAL A 150 -14.39 5.87 -15.25
CA VAL A 150 -13.47 5.03 -16.02
C VAL A 150 -14.14 4.38 -17.23
N GLU A 151 -15.35 4.85 -17.61
CA GLU A 151 -16.12 4.39 -18.77
C GLU A 151 -16.48 2.89 -18.76
N LEU A 152 -16.67 2.32 -17.57
CA LEU A 152 -17.01 0.91 -17.35
C LEU A 152 -18.41 0.71 -16.72
N ALA A 153 -19.29 1.69 -16.78
CA ALA A 153 -20.60 1.61 -16.15
C ALA A 153 -21.48 0.48 -16.71
N ASP A 154 -21.37 0.19 -17.99
CA ASP A 154 -22.06 -0.91 -18.69
C ASP A 154 -21.55 -2.30 -18.27
N GLN A 155 -20.38 -2.39 -17.68
CA GLN A 155 -19.78 -3.62 -17.18
C GLN A 155 -20.16 -3.93 -15.72
N ALA A 156 -20.88 -3.03 -15.04
CA ALA A 156 -21.16 -3.11 -13.59
C ALA A 156 -21.67 -4.48 -13.12
N ASN A 157 -22.57 -5.09 -13.89
CA ASN A 157 -23.23 -6.35 -13.53
C ASN A 157 -22.55 -7.60 -14.11
N LYS A 158 -21.42 -7.45 -14.79
CA LYS A 158 -20.66 -8.58 -15.33
C LYS A 158 -19.66 -9.12 -14.31
N LEU A 159 -19.33 -10.40 -14.42
CA LEU A 159 -18.23 -11.01 -13.69
C LEU A 159 -16.88 -10.55 -14.27
N PRO A 160 -15.81 -10.49 -13.48
CA PRO A 160 -14.47 -10.09 -13.95
C PRO A 160 -13.99 -10.90 -15.15
N SER A 161 -14.28 -12.20 -15.20
CA SER A 161 -13.93 -13.07 -16.33
C SER A 161 -14.55 -12.63 -17.65
N ALA A 162 -15.76 -12.08 -17.62
CA ALA A 162 -16.44 -11.58 -18.81
C ALA A 162 -15.88 -10.23 -19.31
N CYS A 163 -15.20 -9.48 -18.43
CA CYS A 163 -14.56 -8.22 -18.79
C CYS A 163 -13.16 -8.43 -19.38
N LEU A 164 -12.41 -9.43 -18.86
CA LEU A 164 -11.04 -9.72 -19.31
C LEU A 164 -10.94 -10.32 -20.71
N LEU A 165 -12.01 -10.93 -21.22
CA LEU A 165 -12.04 -11.48 -22.57
C LEU A 165 -11.96 -10.41 -23.68
N TYR A 166 -12.25 -9.14 -23.37
CA TYR A 166 -12.17 -8.03 -24.32
C TYR A 166 -10.77 -7.40 -24.43
N THR A 167 -9.84 -7.72 -23.51
CA THR A 167 -8.48 -7.12 -23.49
C THR A 167 -7.42 -8.02 -24.11
N SER A 168 -7.81 -9.20 -24.65
CA SER A 168 -6.90 -10.20 -25.25
C SER A 168 -6.99 -10.23 -26.78
N GLY A 169 -7.40 -9.13 -27.42
CA GLY A 169 -7.45 -8.98 -28.87
C GLY A 169 -6.33 -8.08 -29.40
#